data_ed41798392da7c8da51f7afcdb6adb7e
#
_entry.id   ed41798392da7c8da51f7afcdb6adb7e
#
_cell.length_a   1.000
_cell.length_b   1.000
_cell.length_c   1.000
_cell.angle_alpha   90.00
_cell.angle_beta   90.00
_cell.angle_gamma   90.00
#
_symmetry.space_group_name_H-M   'P 1'
#
loop_
_entity.id
_entity.type
_entity.pdbx_description
1 polymer ?
#
loop_
_entity_poly.entity_id
_entity_poly.type
_entity_poly.pdbx_seq_one_letter_code
_entity_poly.pdbx_strand_id
1 'polypeptide(L)'
;MTLAHPPSASFRHRLRSPLALLAGLLSPLAFAPWGFWPLMLASIALFWLSLHSATRRQALLRGWLYGLGMFGFGISWVHVSMHDHGGTPMSLAVPMTGLFAAGLALFPALLAWLAVRFAPQDGPSPLLFAGAWVLLDVLRGWMLTGFPWLYAGYSMIDTALSGLAPLGGIWLLTLTTVLTGAALGSALLRRRAALPAAVLALIGWGAGLATDPLDFTEPAAAPTRVALPQGNIPQDLRWQLSMRQATRDIYAELTASIPPEHLVIWPESALTEFADDAADFLLAQGQSLAEQGGALISGIPTREQRGLQTHYFNSIAVLGGGEGLYHKQKLVPFGEFVPLQSVLRGLIPFFDLPMSSFTPGSPEQLNLLAMYMVVSPFICYEIVYPELVADRAQDSNVLITISNDAWFGTSAGPHQHFQMARLRAVETGRWLLRSTNNGITAIVDPHGAVVAQLPQFTRDVLLGEFVPMTGHTPYMRLGGTPVWGLALALCLSALVRRAATRARVDH
;
A
#
# COMPACT_ATOMS: atom_id res chain seq x y z
N MET A 1 49.79 27.02 4.52
CA MET A 1 48.88 25.87 4.37
C MET A 1 48.32 25.57 5.77
N THR A 2 47.21 26.20 6.13
CA THR A 2 46.57 26.03 7.45
C THR A 2 45.78 24.72 7.43
N LEU A 3 46.28 23.73 8.18
CA LEU A 3 45.54 22.47 8.40
C LEU A 3 44.23 22.79 9.16
N ALA A 4 43.09 22.62 8.48
CA ALA A 4 41.78 22.76 9.10
C ALA A 4 41.66 21.77 10.27
N HIS A 5 41.51 22.26 11.48
CA HIS A 5 41.24 21.41 12.65
C HIS A 5 39.95 20.58 12.41
N PRO A 6 39.95 19.27 12.72
CA PRO A 6 38.76 18.48 12.62
C PRO A 6 37.65 19.03 13.56
N PRO A 7 36.43 19.15 13.13
CA PRO A 7 35.33 19.72 13.93
C PRO A 7 35.24 19.03 15.27
N SER A 8 35.03 19.82 16.34
CA SER A 8 34.95 19.33 17.72
C SER A 8 33.86 18.26 17.89
N ALA A 9 34.02 17.33 18.83
CA ALA A 9 33.07 16.27 19.11
C ALA A 9 31.63 16.81 19.37
N SER A 10 31.51 17.99 19.98
CA SER A 10 30.24 18.68 20.24
C SER A 10 29.53 19.12 18.96
N PHE A 11 30.27 19.59 17.95
CA PHE A 11 29.72 19.99 16.65
C PHE A 11 29.19 18.79 15.87
N ARG A 12 29.91 17.68 15.85
CA ARG A 12 29.46 16.41 15.23
C ARG A 12 28.19 15.85 15.87
N HIS A 13 28.00 16.03 17.17
CA HIS A 13 26.77 15.64 17.87
C HIS A 13 25.55 16.49 17.50
N ARG A 14 25.74 17.79 17.26
CA ARG A 14 24.66 18.74 16.87
C ARG A 14 24.12 18.44 15.46
N LEU A 15 24.93 17.95 14.54
CA LEU A 15 24.53 17.66 13.16
C LEU A 15 23.70 16.37 13.00
N ARG A 16 23.63 15.49 14.00
CA ARG A 16 22.95 14.18 13.88
C ARG A 16 21.44 14.26 13.87
N SER A 17 20.84 15.24 14.50
CA SER A 17 19.37 15.44 14.46
C SER A 17 18.91 15.98 13.10
N PRO A 18 19.55 17.01 12.52
CA PRO A 18 19.31 17.38 11.12
C PRO A 18 19.55 16.24 10.13
N LEU A 19 20.59 15.41 10.35
CA LEU A 19 20.86 14.23 9.52
C LEU A 19 19.69 13.22 9.54
N ALA A 20 19.07 12.99 10.69
CA ALA A 20 17.92 12.10 10.80
C ALA A 20 16.70 12.65 10.03
N LEU A 21 16.43 13.95 10.13
CA LEU A 21 15.37 14.61 9.35
C LEU A 21 15.66 14.52 7.84
N LEU A 22 16.88 14.82 7.41
CA LEU A 22 17.28 14.71 6.01
C LEU A 22 17.13 13.27 5.50
N ALA A 23 17.56 12.28 6.29
CA ALA A 23 17.39 10.88 5.97
C ALA A 23 15.92 10.53 5.74
N GLY A 24 15.01 11.02 6.62
CA GLY A 24 13.57 10.86 6.46
C GLY A 24 13.04 11.51 5.19
N LEU A 25 13.48 12.74 4.88
CA LEU A 25 13.06 13.47 3.66
C LEU A 25 13.54 12.80 2.37
N LEU A 26 14.65 12.05 2.39
CA LEU A 26 15.14 11.31 1.24
C LEU A 26 14.30 10.05 0.93
N SER A 27 13.73 9.41 1.96
CA SER A 27 13.07 8.12 1.80
C SER A 27 11.88 8.15 0.83
N PRO A 28 10.99 9.16 0.78
CA PRO A 28 9.87 9.18 -0.15
C PRO A 28 10.28 9.23 -1.63
N LEU A 29 11.47 9.76 -1.94
CA LEU A 29 11.99 9.80 -3.31
C LEU A 29 12.32 8.40 -3.87
N ALA A 30 12.38 7.40 -3.00
CA ALA A 30 12.57 6.00 -3.40
C ALA A 30 11.26 5.34 -3.88
N PHE A 31 10.11 5.94 -3.63
CA PHE A 31 8.80 5.45 -4.06
C PHE A 31 8.33 6.13 -5.33
N ALA A 32 7.29 5.57 -5.95
CA ALA A 32 6.62 6.22 -7.06
C ALA A 32 6.06 7.61 -6.65
N PRO A 33 6.07 8.61 -7.56
CA PRO A 33 6.44 8.52 -8.97
C PRO A 33 7.96 8.60 -9.26
N TRP A 34 8.81 8.91 -8.26
CA TRP A 34 10.25 9.15 -8.50
C TRP A 34 11.04 7.86 -8.72
N GLY A 35 10.80 6.81 -7.89
CA GLY A 35 11.39 5.48 -8.07
C GLY A 35 12.91 5.37 -7.83
N PHE A 36 13.55 6.35 -7.16
CA PHE A 36 15.00 6.31 -6.89
C PHE A 36 15.31 5.35 -5.72
N TRP A 37 15.09 4.06 -5.92
CA TRP A 37 15.24 3.03 -4.88
C TRP A 37 16.55 3.08 -4.08
N PRO A 38 17.76 3.46 -4.63
CA PRO A 38 18.98 3.54 -3.82
C PRO A 38 18.88 4.57 -2.69
N LEU A 39 18.01 5.58 -2.83
CA LEU A 39 17.79 6.56 -1.77
C LEU A 39 17.15 5.96 -0.52
N MET A 40 16.40 4.85 -0.64
CA MET A 40 15.90 4.13 0.54
C MET A 40 17.06 3.54 1.34
N LEU A 41 18.01 2.89 0.69
CA LEU A 41 19.20 2.34 1.35
C LEU A 41 20.05 3.43 1.99
N ALA A 42 20.24 4.54 1.27
CA ALA A 42 20.94 5.71 1.80
C ALA A 42 20.22 6.33 2.99
N SER A 43 18.90 6.49 2.90
CA SER A 43 18.04 6.99 3.99
C SER A 43 18.20 6.15 5.26
N ILE A 44 18.06 4.83 5.14
CA ILE A 44 18.21 3.90 6.28
C ILE A 44 19.63 3.95 6.83
N ALA A 45 20.67 4.00 5.97
CA ALA A 45 22.05 4.10 6.40
C ALA A 45 22.32 5.41 7.17
N LEU A 46 21.82 6.55 6.67
CA LEU A 46 21.95 7.86 7.34
C LEU A 46 21.18 7.91 8.66
N PHE A 47 19.96 7.34 8.68
CA PHE A 47 19.20 7.20 9.92
C PHE A 47 19.96 6.36 10.95
N TRP A 48 20.48 5.20 10.54
CA TRP A 48 21.35 4.36 11.36
C TRP A 48 22.56 5.12 11.91
N LEU A 49 23.28 5.84 11.06
CA LEU A 49 24.42 6.68 11.46
C LEU A 49 24.04 7.75 12.49
N SER A 50 22.83 8.31 12.36
CA SER A 50 22.35 9.30 13.31
C SER A 50 22.18 8.72 14.73
N LEU A 51 21.87 7.44 14.87
CA LEU A 51 21.64 6.76 16.16
C LEU A 51 22.94 6.40 16.88
N HIS A 52 24.09 6.46 16.20
CA HIS A 52 25.36 6.12 16.82
C HIS A 52 25.67 7.06 17.99
N SER A 53 26.05 6.49 19.15
CA SER A 53 26.34 7.22 20.38
C SER A 53 25.20 8.15 20.86
N ALA A 54 23.95 7.86 20.48
CA ALA A 54 22.79 8.59 20.95
C ALA A 54 22.41 8.14 22.37
N THR A 55 22.01 9.09 23.20
CA THR A 55 21.25 8.77 24.43
C THR A 55 19.83 8.35 24.05
N ARG A 56 19.09 7.69 24.98
CA ARG A 56 17.70 7.26 24.73
C ARG A 56 16.79 8.42 24.33
N ARG A 57 16.94 9.59 24.95
CA ARG A 57 16.17 10.81 24.62
C ARG A 57 16.52 11.33 23.21
N GLN A 58 17.80 11.31 22.86
CA GLN A 58 18.25 11.70 21.52
C GLN A 58 17.78 10.70 20.45
N ALA A 59 17.71 9.40 20.76
CA ALA A 59 17.21 8.39 19.86
C ALA A 59 15.72 8.61 19.57
N LEU A 60 14.89 8.85 20.60
CA LEU A 60 13.48 9.22 20.44
C LEU A 60 13.31 10.43 19.51
N LEU A 61 14.03 11.51 19.79
CA LEU A 61 13.96 12.73 18.97
C LEU A 61 14.39 12.48 17.52
N ARG A 62 15.51 11.77 17.31
CA ARG A 62 16.04 11.49 15.96
C ARG A 62 15.14 10.55 15.18
N GLY A 63 14.58 9.52 15.85
CA GLY A 63 13.57 8.65 15.26
C GLY A 63 12.30 9.43 14.88
N TRP A 64 11.83 10.31 15.74
CA TRP A 64 10.68 11.17 15.44
C TRP A 64 10.96 12.12 14.27
N LEU A 65 12.14 12.76 14.24
CA LEU A 65 12.53 13.64 13.13
C LEU A 65 12.66 12.87 11.81
N TYR A 66 13.21 11.64 11.83
CA TYR A 66 13.23 10.75 10.67
C TYR A 66 11.81 10.46 10.18
N GLY A 67 10.93 10.03 11.08
CA GLY A 67 9.54 9.76 10.75
C GLY A 67 8.80 11.00 10.25
N LEU A 68 9.05 12.16 10.85
CA LEU A 68 8.45 13.42 10.40
C LEU A 68 8.89 13.79 8.98
N GLY A 69 10.18 13.60 8.64
CA GLY A 69 10.66 13.76 7.27
C GLY A 69 10.02 12.77 6.30
N MET A 70 10.00 11.48 6.66
CA MET A 70 9.44 10.40 5.84
C MET A 70 7.94 10.59 5.61
N PHE A 71 7.14 10.71 6.67
CA PHE A 71 5.69 10.83 6.54
C PHE A 71 5.28 12.25 6.14
N GLY A 72 5.92 13.29 6.68
CA GLY A 72 5.59 14.68 6.32
C GLY A 72 5.71 14.96 4.83
N PHE A 73 6.72 14.42 4.16
CA PHE A 73 6.84 14.52 2.71
C PHE A 73 6.06 13.41 2.00
N GLY A 74 6.21 12.14 2.43
CA GLY A 74 5.71 10.97 1.69
C GLY A 74 4.19 10.84 1.64
N ILE A 75 3.48 11.39 2.64
CA ILE A 75 2.00 11.41 2.67
C ILE A 75 1.43 12.83 2.70
N SER A 76 2.22 13.82 2.26
CA SER A 76 1.74 15.21 2.16
C SER A 76 0.46 15.37 1.36
N TRP A 77 0.22 14.48 0.39
CA TRP A 77 -0.97 14.44 -0.45
C TRP A 77 -2.30 14.28 0.34
N VAL A 78 -2.27 13.88 1.60
CA VAL A 78 -3.49 13.77 2.44
C VAL A 78 -4.23 15.11 2.55
N HIS A 79 -3.50 16.25 2.57
CA HIS A 79 -4.14 17.58 2.61
C HIS A 79 -4.98 17.86 1.35
N VAL A 80 -4.63 17.27 0.19
CA VAL A 80 -5.39 17.43 -1.07
C VAL A 80 -6.81 16.89 -0.89
N SER A 81 -6.94 15.66 -0.38
CA SER A 81 -8.26 15.06 -0.11
C SER A 81 -9.10 15.91 0.84
N MET A 82 -8.47 16.45 1.91
CA MET A 82 -9.17 17.25 2.90
C MET A 82 -9.58 18.62 2.37
N HIS A 83 -8.71 19.26 1.59
CA HIS A 83 -8.96 20.62 1.07
C HIS A 83 -9.81 20.59 -0.18
N ASP A 84 -9.36 19.91 -1.25
CA ASP A 84 -9.96 20.02 -2.57
C ASP A 84 -11.32 19.33 -2.64
N HIS A 85 -11.52 18.25 -1.85
CA HIS A 85 -12.74 17.45 -1.89
C HIS A 85 -13.51 17.38 -0.56
N GLY A 86 -12.83 17.63 0.56
CA GLY A 86 -13.43 17.59 1.90
C GLY A 86 -13.87 18.96 2.43
N GLY A 87 -13.74 20.04 1.65
CA GLY A 87 -14.16 21.39 2.04
C GLY A 87 -13.41 21.99 3.23
N THR A 88 -12.30 21.38 3.64
CA THR A 88 -11.49 21.86 4.76
C THR A 88 -10.57 23.01 4.31
N PRO A 89 -10.55 24.17 4.99
CA PRO A 89 -9.63 25.24 4.64
C PRO A 89 -8.16 24.76 4.68
N MET A 90 -7.32 25.24 3.75
CA MET A 90 -5.89 24.88 3.68
C MET A 90 -5.16 25.14 5.00
N SER A 91 -5.53 26.23 5.71
CA SER A 91 -4.99 26.58 7.03
C SER A 91 -5.26 25.52 8.12
N LEU A 92 -6.21 24.60 7.89
CA LEU A 92 -6.52 23.47 8.78
C LEU A 92 -6.06 22.14 8.17
N ALA A 93 -6.23 21.93 6.87
CA ALA A 93 -5.87 20.68 6.19
C ALA A 93 -4.35 20.37 6.31
N VAL A 94 -3.48 21.37 6.14
CA VAL A 94 -2.03 21.21 6.26
C VAL A 94 -1.59 20.88 7.70
N PRO A 95 -2.01 21.62 8.75
CA PRO A 95 -1.70 21.23 10.13
C PRO A 95 -2.24 19.86 10.54
N MET A 96 -3.45 19.46 10.10
CA MET A 96 -4.01 18.14 10.38
C MET A 96 -3.18 17.03 9.72
N THR A 97 -2.78 17.21 8.46
CA THR A 97 -1.85 16.30 7.77
C THR A 97 -0.51 16.23 8.49
N GLY A 98 0.01 17.39 8.96
CA GLY A 98 1.24 17.46 9.76
C GLY A 98 1.11 16.72 11.09
N LEU A 99 -0.02 16.84 11.77
CA LEU A 99 -0.31 16.12 13.01
C LEU A 99 -0.40 14.60 12.78
N PHE A 100 -1.04 14.18 11.69
CA PHE A 100 -1.09 12.78 11.29
C PHE A 100 0.32 12.22 11.00
N ALA A 101 1.13 12.94 10.23
CA ALA A 101 2.53 12.59 9.99
C ALA A 101 3.37 12.53 11.29
N ALA A 102 3.16 13.48 12.21
CA ALA A 102 3.82 13.52 13.52
C ALA A 102 3.41 12.33 14.41
N GLY A 103 2.15 11.90 14.34
CA GLY A 103 1.65 10.69 15.00
C GLY A 103 2.31 9.42 14.42
N LEU A 104 2.36 9.28 13.11
CA LEU A 104 3.05 8.16 12.44
C LEU A 104 4.56 8.16 12.74
N ALA A 105 5.18 9.31 12.94
CA ALA A 105 6.58 9.43 13.31
C ALA A 105 6.93 8.82 14.68
N LEU A 106 5.94 8.50 15.51
CA LEU A 106 6.15 7.78 16.77
C LEU A 106 6.66 6.35 16.56
N PHE A 107 6.35 5.70 15.42
CA PHE A 107 6.88 4.36 15.12
C PHE A 107 8.40 4.38 14.90
N PRO A 108 8.98 5.21 14.02
CA PRO A 108 10.42 5.37 13.94
C PRO A 108 11.07 5.91 15.22
N ALA A 109 10.37 6.71 16.02
CA ALA A 109 10.85 7.15 17.34
C ALA A 109 11.01 5.97 18.29
N LEU A 110 10.00 5.10 18.36
CA LEU A 110 10.05 3.88 19.16
C LEU A 110 11.13 2.92 18.66
N LEU A 111 11.25 2.73 17.34
CA LEU A 111 12.31 1.94 16.73
C LEU A 111 13.71 2.42 17.17
N ALA A 112 13.97 3.71 17.05
CA ALA A 112 15.25 4.31 17.44
C ALA A 112 15.53 4.13 18.93
N TRP A 113 14.50 4.31 19.76
CA TRP A 113 14.60 4.10 21.20
C TRP A 113 14.92 2.64 21.53
N LEU A 114 14.23 1.67 20.93
CA LEU A 114 14.49 0.24 21.10
C LEU A 114 15.94 -0.10 20.69
N ALA A 115 16.38 0.37 19.53
CA ALA A 115 17.73 0.12 19.02
C ALA A 115 18.81 0.62 19.99
N VAL A 116 18.63 1.79 20.60
CA VAL A 116 19.60 2.37 21.56
C VAL A 116 19.41 1.81 22.97
N ARG A 117 18.17 1.56 23.42
CA ARG A 117 17.85 1.03 24.76
C ARG A 117 18.42 -0.38 24.95
N PHE A 118 18.39 -1.17 23.91
CA PHE A 118 18.83 -2.56 23.91
C PHE A 118 20.18 -2.78 23.20
N ALA A 119 20.89 -1.68 22.89
CA ALA A 119 22.23 -1.77 22.33
C ALA A 119 23.18 -2.60 23.21
N PRO A 120 24.01 -3.50 22.63
CA PRO A 120 25.22 -4.01 23.25
C PRO A 120 26.20 -2.87 23.56
N GLN A 121 27.28 -3.17 24.31
CA GLN A 121 28.32 -2.18 24.62
C GLN A 121 28.95 -1.54 23.37
N ASP A 122 29.05 -2.31 22.29
CA ASP A 122 29.59 -1.87 20.99
C ASP A 122 28.62 -0.97 20.20
N GLY A 123 27.43 -0.66 20.71
CA GLY A 123 26.39 0.19 20.11
C GLY A 123 25.24 -0.58 19.46
N PRO A 124 24.32 0.08 18.78
CA PRO A 124 23.10 -0.51 18.24
C PRO A 124 23.35 -1.75 17.39
N SER A 125 22.46 -2.75 17.50
CA SER A 125 22.51 -3.98 16.70
C SER A 125 21.71 -3.82 15.41
N PRO A 126 22.33 -4.00 14.20
CA PRO A 126 21.59 -3.96 12.94
C PRO A 126 20.46 -5.00 12.86
N LEU A 127 20.64 -6.16 13.48
CA LEU A 127 19.63 -7.23 13.51
C LEU A 127 18.40 -6.83 14.33
N LEU A 128 18.63 -6.26 15.53
CA LEU A 128 17.52 -5.71 16.34
C LEU A 128 16.79 -4.61 15.60
N PHE A 129 17.53 -3.71 14.95
CA PHE A 129 16.97 -2.58 14.22
C PHE A 129 16.07 -3.06 13.06
N ALA A 130 16.54 -4.01 12.26
CA ALA A 130 15.77 -4.53 11.13
C ALA A 130 14.56 -5.37 11.58
N GLY A 131 14.73 -6.25 12.57
CA GLY A 131 13.62 -7.01 13.13
C GLY A 131 12.56 -6.11 13.76
N ALA A 132 12.96 -5.15 14.58
CA ALA A 132 12.04 -4.20 15.21
C ALA A 132 11.33 -3.29 14.18
N TRP A 133 12.01 -2.93 13.09
CA TRP A 133 11.40 -2.17 11.99
C TRP A 133 10.20 -2.92 11.40
N VAL A 134 10.41 -4.19 10.98
CA VAL A 134 9.34 -5.03 10.42
C VAL A 134 8.19 -5.19 11.42
N LEU A 135 8.48 -5.50 12.68
CA LEU A 135 7.42 -5.69 13.70
C LEU A 135 6.62 -4.39 13.97
N LEU A 136 7.27 -3.23 13.92
CA LEU A 136 6.59 -1.94 14.06
C LEU A 136 5.78 -1.58 12.80
N ASP A 137 6.23 -1.97 11.62
CA ASP A 137 5.45 -1.83 10.38
C ASP A 137 4.22 -2.74 10.41
N VAL A 138 4.33 -3.98 10.90
CA VAL A 138 3.17 -4.87 11.13
C VAL A 138 2.18 -4.22 12.10
N LEU A 139 2.66 -3.69 13.23
CA LEU A 139 1.82 -3.00 14.22
C LEU A 139 1.13 -1.78 13.58
N ARG A 140 1.84 -0.98 12.78
CA ARG A 140 1.30 0.17 12.07
C ARG A 140 0.25 -0.20 11.03
N GLY A 141 0.41 -1.35 10.37
CA GLY A 141 -0.55 -1.89 9.40
C GLY A 141 -1.84 -2.42 10.05
N TRP A 142 -1.85 -2.58 11.37
CA TRP A 142 -2.99 -3.11 12.12
C TRP A 142 -3.64 -2.08 13.07
N MET A 143 -2.85 -1.25 13.75
CA MET A 143 -3.32 -0.32 14.78
C MET A 143 -4.26 0.76 14.20
N LEU A 144 -5.41 1.00 14.83
CA LEU A 144 -6.42 2.01 14.42
C LEU A 144 -6.87 1.83 12.95
N THR A 145 -7.20 0.60 12.55
CA THR A 145 -7.50 0.12 11.19
C THR A 145 -6.29 -0.07 10.28
N GLY A 146 -5.13 0.45 10.67
CA GLY A 146 -3.87 0.33 9.96
C GLY A 146 -3.62 1.42 8.91
N PHE A 147 -2.34 1.74 8.72
CA PHE A 147 -1.87 2.59 7.63
C PHE A 147 -0.61 1.98 6.99
N PRO A 148 -0.75 1.01 6.06
CA PRO A 148 0.35 0.25 5.47
C PRO A 148 1.08 1.01 4.35
N TRP A 149 1.25 2.31 4.47
CA TRP A 149 1.90 3.19 3.48
C TRP A 149 3.40 3.31 3.75
N LEU A 150 4.22 3.48 2.69
CA LEU A 150 5.67 3.69 2.78
C LEU A 150 6.43 2.58 3.53
N TYR A 151 6.03 1.31 3.43
CA TYR A 151 6.91 0.21 3.85
C TYR A 151 8.15 0.19 2.95
N ALA A 152 9.33 0.08 3.55
CA ALA A 152 10.60 0.22 2.81
C ALA A 152 10.72 -0.74 1.61
N GLY A 153 10.12 -1.93 1.71
CA GLY A 153 10.12 -2.92 0.65
C GLY A 153 9.41 -2.49 -0.64
N TYR A 154 8.42 -1.60 -0.58
CA TYR A 154 7.73 -1.13 -1.80
C TYR A 154 8.68 -0.40 -2.77
N SER A 155 9.72 0.25 -2.25
CA SER A 155 10.72 0.91 -3.08
C SER A 155 11.56 -0.06 -3.92
N MET A 156 11.50 -1.37 -3.62
CA MET A 156 12.33 -2.41 -4.24
C MET A 156 11.60 -3.21 -5.33
N ILE A 157 10.37 -2.86 -5.70
CA ILE A 157 9.57 -3.63 -6.67
C ILE A 157 10.23 -3.76 -8.04
N ASP A 158 10.97 -2.74 -8.46
CA ASP A 158 11.65 -2.73 -9.75
C ASP A 158 13.14 -3.13 -9.61
N THR A 159 13.45 -3.99 -8.64
CA THR A 159 14.80 -4.53 -8.37
C THR A 159 14.72 -6.05 -8.22
N ALA A 160 15.89 -6.71 -8.22
CA ALA A 160 15.97 -8.16 -7.99
C ALA A 160 15.36 -8.61 -6.64
N LEU A 161 15.12 -7.70 -5.69
CA LEU A 161 14.43 -8.05 -4.44
C LEU A 161 12.96 -8.38 -4.65
N SER A 162 12.33 -7.95 -5.75
CA SER A 162 10.95 -8.32 -6.08
C SER A 162 10.73 -9.83 -6.10
N GLY A 163 11.73 -10.62 -6.51
CA GLY A 163 11.69 -12.07 -6.45
C GLY A 163 11.49 -12.67 -5.05
N LEU A 164 11.67 -11.89 -3.97
CA LEU A 164 11.32 -12.31 -2.61
C LEU A 164 9.83 -12.18 -2.30
N ALA A 165 9.06 -11.44 -3.10
CA ALA A 165 7.66 -11.18 -2.81
C ALA A 165 6.79 -12.45 -2.79
N PRO A 166 6.94 -13.42 -3.71
CA PRO A 166 6.22 -14.70 -3.63
C PRO A 166 6.58 -15.55 -2.40
N LEU A 167 7.74 -15.32 -1.79
CA LEU A 167 8.23 -16.09 -0.63
C LEU A 167 7.74 -15.54 0.72
N GLY A 168 7.77 -14.23 0.90
CA GLY A 168 7.48 -13.61 2.20
C GLY A 168 6.86 -12.22 2.11
N GLY A 169 6.32 -11.89 0.95
CA GLY A 169 5.60 -10.63 0.70
C GLY A 169 6.44 -9.39 0.94
N ILE A 170 5.76 -8.28 1.08
CA ILE A 170 6.35 -6.98 1.45
C ILE A 170 7.24 -7.05 2.69
N TRP A 171 6.98 -7.99 3.60
CA TRP A 171 7.71 -8.13 4.85
C TRP A 171 9.15 -8.58 4.64
N LEU A 172 9.37 -9.54 3.74
CA LEU A 172 10.72 -10.03 3.44
C LEU A 172 11.51 -9.01 2.62
N LEU A 173 10.84 -8.29 1.71
CA LEU A 173 11.44 -7.15 1.01
C LEU A 173 11.87 -6.07 2.02
N THR A 174 10.97 -5.68 2.94
CA THR A 174 11.26 -4.68 3.96
C THR A 174 12.43 -5.12 4.86
N LEU A 175 12.42 -6.36 5.34
CA LEU A 175 13.49 -6.89 6.18
C LEU A 175 14.85 -6.81 5.47
N THR A 176 14.92 -7.28 4.23
CA THR A 176 16.16 -7.28 3.43
C THR A 176 16.64 -5.87 3.13
N THR A 177 15.74 -4.96 2.79
CA THR A 177 16.05 -3.54 2.53
C THR A 177 16.63 -2.87 3.77
N VAL A 178 16.01 -3.08 4.94
CA VAL A 178 16.48 -2.48 6.20
C VAL A 178 17.80 -3.09 6.65
N LEU A 179 17.98 -4.41 6.51
CA LEU A 179 19.26 -5.08 6.78
C LEU A 179 20.38 -4.49 5.91
N THR A 180 20.10 -4.28 4.61
CA THR A 180 21.07 -3.70 3.67
C THR A 180 21.47 -2.29 4.10
N GLY A 181 20.52 -1.41 4.35
CA GLY A 181 20.80 -0.03 4.77
C GLY A 181 21.53 0.05 6.11
N ALA A 182 21.13 -0.77 7.10
CA ALA A 182 21.80 -0.83 8.41
C ALA A 182 23.21 -1.42 8.32
N ALA A 183 23.42 -2.41 7.44
CA ALA A 183 24.76 -2.97 7.17
C ALA A 183 25.67 -1.92 6.53
N LEU A 184 25.19 -1.19 5.52
CA LEU A 184 25.94 -0.08 4.89
C LEU A 184 26.32 0.99 5.91
N GLY A 185 25.39 1.46 6.72
CA GLY A 185 25.66 2.44 7.78
C GLY A 185 26.65 1.92 8.83
N SER A 186 26.58 0.63 9.17
CA SER A 186 27.53 -0.01 10.10
C SER A 186 28.93 -0.17 9.50
N ALA A 187 29.01 -0.49 8.20
CA ALA A 187 30.27 -0.59 7.47
C ALA A 187 31.00 0.76 7.39
N LEU A 188 30.26 1.85 7.17
CA LEU A 188 30.82 3.22 7.21
C LEU A 188 31.44 3.57 8.58
N LEU A 189 30.93 2.96 9.66
CA LEU A 189 31.50 3.08 11.01
C LEU A 189 32.61 2.07 11.29
N ARG A 190 33.01 1.24 10.30
CA ARG A 190 33.99 0.16 10.42
C ARG A 190 33.68 -0.82 11.56
N ARG A 191 32.40 -1.15 11.78
CA ARG A 191 31.95 -2.01 12.87
C ARG A 191 31.85 -3.46 12.43
N ARG A 192 32.40 -4.38 13.23
CA ARG A 192 32.26 -5.84 13.01
C ARG A 192 30.80 -6.30 13.08
N ALA A 193 29.93 -5.59 13.80
CA ALA A 193 28.48 -5.83 13.84
C ALA A 193 27.79 -5.69 12.47
N ALA A 194 28.43 -5.07 11.46
CA ALA A 194 27.94 -5.05 10.10
C ALA A 194 27.87 -6.44 9.45
N LEU A 195 28.80 -7.34 9.81
CA LEU A 195 28.98 -8.60 9.10
C LEU A 195 27.75 -9.51 9.11
N PRO A 196 27.09 -9.81 10.25
CA PRO A 196 25.88 -10.64 10.22
C PRO A 196 24.73 -10.02 9.41
N ALA A 197 24.52 -8.72 9.51
CA ALA A 197 23.50 -8.02 8.74
C ALA A 197 23.84 -8.01 7.24
N ALA A 198 25.10 -7.81 6.88
CA ALA A 198 25.57 -7.86 5.49
C ALA A 198 25.40 -9.26 4.88
N VAL A 199 25.72 -10.31 5.64
CA VAL A 199 25.53 -11.70 5.19
C VAL A 199 24.04 -11.99 4.94
N LEU A 200 23.15 -11.63 5.88
CA LEU A 200 21.71 -11.82 5.70
C LEU A 200 21.15 -10.98 4.54
N ALA A 201 21.64 -9.74 4.38
CA ALA A 201 21.27 -8.92 3.25
C ALA A 201 21.71 -9.56 1.92
N LEU A 202 22.95 -10.04 1.82
CA LEU A 202 23.47 -10.71 0.62
C LEU A 202 22.71 -12.01 0.31
N ILE A 203 22.33 -12.78 1.34
CA ILE A 203 21.47 -13.96 1.17
C ILE A 203 20.11 -13.51 0.61
N GLY A 204 19.50 -12.44 1.14
CA GLY A 204 18.25 -11.91 0.63
C GLY A 204 18.35 -11.46 -0.82
N TRP A 205 19.37 -10.69 -1.19
CA TRP A 205 19.61 -10.28 -2.58
C TRP A 205 19.86 -11.46 -3.51
N GLY A 206 20.68 -12.44 -3.06
CA GLY A 206 20.93 -13.67 -3.82
C GLY A 206 19.69 -14.53 -3.99
N ALA A 207 18.87 -14.65 -2.94
CA ALA A 207 17.58 -15.35 -3.02
C ALA A 207 16.60 -14.63 -3.96
N GLY A 208 16.50 -13.28 -3.90
CA GLY A 208 15.70 -12.50 -4.82
C GLY A 208 16.09 -12.74 -6.28
N LEU A 209 17.38 -12.64 -6.60
CA LEU A 209 17.90 -12.95 -7.93
C LEU A 209 17.61 -14.40 -8.39
N ALA A 210 17.64 -15.36 -7.46
CA ALA A 210 17.41 -16.76 -7.79
C ALA A 210 15.93 -17.09 -7.97
N THR A 211 15.03 -16.34 -7.33
CA THR A 211 13.58 -16.56 -7.36
C THR A 211 12.85 -15.70 -8.37
N ASP A 212 13.45 -14.59 -8.80
CA ASP A 212 12.85 -13.67 -9.79
C ASP A 212 12.39 -14.38 -11.09
N PRO A 213 13.15 -15.34 -11.66
CA PRO A 213 12.71 -16.08 -12.84
C PRO A 213 11.80 -17.28 -12.54
N LEU A 214 11.41 -17.52 -11.28
CA LEU A 214 10.63 -18.70 -10.92
C LEU A 214 9.13 -18.38 -10.90
N ASP A 215 8.37 -19.19 -11.66
CA ASP A 215 6.93 -19.16 -11.63
C ASP A 215 6.41 -20.09 -10.52
N PHE A 216 5.71 -19.54 -9.54
CA PHE A 216 5.01 -20.27 -8.47
C PHE A 216 3.57 -20.60 -8.83
N THR A 217 3.09 -20.07 -9.93
CA THR A 217 1.73 -20.20 -10.45
C THR A 217 1.79 -20.52 -11.93
N GLU A 218 0.72 -21.09 -12.46
CA GLU A 218 0.65 -21.50 -13.85
C GLU A 218 -0.65 -21.03 -14.52
N PRO A 219 -0.69 -20.89 -15.84
CA PRO A 219 -1.91 -20.59 -16.57
C PRO A 219 -3.01 -21.62 -16.28
N ALA A 220 -4.21 -21.14 -15.88
CA ALA A 220 -5.40 -21.97 -15.68
C ALA A 220 -6.25 -22.12 -16.94
N ALA A 221 -6.16 -21.14 -17.85
CA ALA A 221 -6.94 -21.07 -19.08
C ALA A 221 -6.20 -20.28 -20.16
N ALA A 222 -6.77 -20.23 -21.36
CA ALA A 222 -6.30 -19.36 -22.44
C ALA A 222 -6.39 -17.86 -22.05
N PRO A 223 -5.61 -16.98 -22.72
CA PRO A 223 -5.72 -15.55 -22.51
C PRO A 223 -7.17 -15.06 -22.65
N THR A 224 -7.58 -14.19 -21.74
CA THR A 224 -8.91 -13.60 -21.69
C THR A 224 -8.81 -12.11 -22.00
N ARG A 225 -9.71 -11.63 -22.86
CA ARG A 225 -9.78 -10.20 -23.22
C ARG A 225 -10.41 -9.40 -22.09
N VAL A 226 -9.88 -8.20 -21.83
CA VAL A 226 -10.39 -7.31 -20.81
C VAL A 226 -10.49 -5.88 -21.33
N ALA A 227 -11.49 -5.18 -20.87
CA ALA A 227 -11.70 -3.75 -21.13
C ALA A 227 -11.93 -3.00 -19.81
N LEU A 228 -11.18 -1.94 -19.61
CA LEU A 228 -11.23 -1.11 -18.41
C LEU A 228 -11.62 0.32 -18.80
N PRO A 229 -12.91 0.66 -18.80
CA PRO A 229 -13.40 2.01 -19.09
C PRO A 229 -13.00 3.00 -18.01
N GLN A 230 -12.41 4.13 -18.41
CA GLN A 230 -12.05 5.26 -17.57
C GLN A 230 -12.97 6.45 -17.92
N GLY A 231 -13.94 6.73 -17.05
CA GLY A 231 -14.95 7.76 -17.33
C GLY A 231 -14.46 9.19 -17.22
N ASN A 232 -13.39 9.43 -16.46
CA ASN A 232 -12.81 10.73 -16.15
C ASN A 232 -13.84 11.76 -15.68
N ILE A 233 -14.71 11.34 -14.76
CA ILE A 233 -15.75 12.19 -14.19
C ILE A 233 -15.16 12.99 -13.03
N PRO A 234 -15.21 14.34 -13.05
CA PRO A 234 -14.70 15.17 -11.97
C PRO A 234 -15.34 14.85 -10.62
N GLN A 235 -14.54 14.80 -9.55
CA GLN A 235 -14.98 14.37 -8.22
C GLN A 235 -16.03 15.31 -7.62
N ASP A 236 -15.97 16.60 -7.86
CA ASP A 236 -16.89 17.63 -7.37
C ASP A 236 -18.26 17.59 -8.04
N LEU A 237 -18.33 17.03 -9.26
CA LEU A 237 -19.57 16.95 -10.04
C LEU A 237 -20.28 15.61 -9.90
N ARG A 238 -19.54 14.51 -9.74
CA ARG A 238 -20.07 13.15 -9.89
C ARG A 238 -21.21 12.79 -8.92
N TRP A 239 -21.29 13.42 -7.77
CA TRP A 239 -22.34 13.17 -6.77
C TRP A 239 -23.58 14.06 -6.94
N GLN A 240 -23.57 14.97 -7.91
CA GLN A 240 -24.71 15.84 -8.21
C GLN A 240 -25.80 15.03 -8.94
N LEU A 241 -27.06 15.20 -8.54
CA LEU A 241 -28.19 14.53 -9.17
C LEU A 241 -28.30 14.81 -10.68
N SER A 242 -27.93 16.02 -11.10
CA SER A 242 -27.87 16.44 -12.51
C SER A 242 -26.86 15.65 -13.35
N MET A 243 -25.86 15.05 -12.73
CA MET A 243 -24.82 14.28 -13.42
C MET A 243 -25.19 12.80 -13.61
N ARG A 244 -26.25 12.29 -12.97
CA ARG A 244 -26.61 10.86 -13.04
C ARG A 244 -26.80 10.38 -14.47
N GLN A 245 -27.62 11.07 -15.25
CA GLN A 245 -27.86 10.68 -16.65
C GLN A 245 -26.59 10.80 -17.50
N ALA A 246 -25.85 11.89 -17.38
CA ALA A 246 -24.60 12.07 -18.11
C ALA A 246 -23.58 10.99 -17.75
N THR A 247 -23.53 10.55 -16.50
CA THR A 247 -22.65 9.45 -16.05
C THR A 247 -23.07 8.12 -16.68
N ARG A 248 -24.37 7.81 -16.72
CA ARG A 248 -24.91 6.62 -17.40
C ARG A 248 -24.56 6.65 -18.89
N ASP A 249 -24.78 7.77 -19.56
CA ASP A 249 -24.47 7.93 -20.98
C ASP A 249 -22.98 7.73 -21.29
N ILE A 250 -22.09 8.26 -20.43
CA ILE A 250 -20.63 8.06 -20.56
C ILE A 250 -20.27 6.58 -20.49
N TYR A 251 -20.75 5.85 -19.47
CA TYR A 251 -20.40 4.43 -19.34
C TYR A 251 -21.10 3.57 -20.40
N ALA A 252 -22.31 3.92 -20.85
CA ALA A 252 -22.96 3.26 -21.96
C ALA A 252 -22.18 3.44 -23.27
N GLU A 253 -21.74 4.67 -23.59
CA GLU A 253 -20.94 4.98 -24.77
C GLU A 253 -19.59 4.24 -24.77
N LEU A 254 -18.85 4.31 -23.65
CA LEU A 254 -17.58 3.62 -23.51
C LEU A 254 -17.76 2.10 -23.66
N THR A 255 -18.81 1.54 -23.06
CA THR A 255 -19.10 0.10 -23.12
C THR A 255 -19.53 -0.34 -24.53
N ALA A 256 -20.31 0.47 -25.23
CA ALA A 256 -20.75 0.18 -26.60
C ALA A 256 -19.58 0.15 -27.61
N SER A 257 -18.45 0.77 -27.28
CA SER A 257 -17.25 0.76 -28.12
C SER A 257 -16.39 -0.50 -27.97
N ILE A 258 -16.70 -1.34 -26.95
CA ILE A 258 -15.90 -2.53 -26.62
C ILE A 258 -16.31 -3.69 -27.53
N PRO A 259 -15.34 -4.39 -28.18
CA PRO A 259 -15.64 -5.59 -28.96
C PRO A 259 -16.25 -6.73 -28.12
N PRO A 260 -16.92 -7.72 -28.74
CA PRO A 260 -17.45 -8.91 -28.04
C PRO A 260 -16.39 -9.69 -27.26
N GLU A 261 -16.85 -10.56 -26.35
CA GLU A 261 -16.05 -11.49 -25.57
C GLU A 261 -15.02 -10.83 -24.64
N HIS A 262 -15.35 -9.66 -24.06
CA HIS A 262 -14.52 -8.95 -23.10
C HIS A 262 -15.06 -9.07 -21.67
N LEU A 263 -14.15 -9.23 -20.70
CA LEU A 263 -14.41 -8.90 -19.29
C LEU A 263 -14.36 -7.38 -19.15
N VAL A 264 -15.48 -6.74 -18.94
CA VAL A 264 -15.57 -5.28 -18.74
C VAL A 264 -15.58 -4.97 -17.25
N ILE A 265 -14.69 -4.07 -16.80
CA ILE A 265 -14.58 -3.70 -15.38
C ILE A 265 -14.72 -2.18 -15.24
N TRP A 266 -15.87 -1.75 -14.73
CA TRP A 266 -16.10 -0.35 -14.38
C TRP A 266 -15.44 0.01 -13.04
N PRO A 267 -14.99 1.25 -12.83
CA PRO A 267 -14.27 1.67 -11.63
C PRO A 267 -15.16 1.74 -10.38
N GLU A 268 -14.55 2.12 -9.27
CA GLU A 268 -15.23 2.33 -7.98
C GLU A 268 -16.33 3.38 -8.10
N SER A 269 -17.54 3.00 -7.63
CA SER A 269 -18.72 3.86 -7.71
C SER A 269 -18.86 4.46 -9.11
N ALA A 270 -18.75 3.65 -10.16
CA ALA A 270 -18.90 4.12 -11.57
C ALA A 270 -20.18 4.93 -11.73
N LEU A 271 -21.28 4.44 -11.16
CA LEU A 271 -22.49 5.21 -10.94
C LEU A 271 -22.55 5.67 -9.48
N THR A 272 -22.99 6.91 -9.25
CA THR A 272 -23.09 7.52 -7.91
C THR A 272 -24.53 7.49 -7.38
N GLU A 273 -25.26 6.45 -7.73
CA GLU A 273 -26.60 6.10 -7.28
C GLU A 273 -26.59 4.67 -6.75
N PHE A 274 -27.57 4.31 -5.95
CA PHE A 274 -27.62 2.94 -5.41
C PHE A 274 -27.98 1.95 -6.51
N ALA A 275 -27.49 0.71 -6.36
CA ALA A 275 -27.71 -0.36 -7.34
C ALA A 275 -29.20 -0.60 -7.66
N ASP A 276 -30.07 -0.49 -6.66
CA ASP A 276 -31.51 -0.62 -6.83
C ASP A 276 -32.16 0.56 -7.59
N ASP A 277 -31.62 1.79 -7.45
CA ASP A 277 -32.07 2.96 -8.22
C ASP A 277 -31.61 2.90 -9.70
N ALA A 278 -30.51 2.20 -9.98
CA ALA A 278 -29.94 2.04 -11.32
C ALA A 278 -30.20 0.66 -11.94
N ALA A 279 -31.06 -0.18 -11.33
CA ALA A 279 -31.17 -1.60 -11.65
C ALA A 279 -31.44 -1.87 -13.13
N ASP A 280 -32.43 -1.20 -13.75
CA ASP A 280 -32.79 -1.43 -15.14
C ASP A 280 -31.63 -1.10 -16.09
N PHE A 281 -30.89 -0.01 -15.83
CA PHE A 281 -29.73 0.38 -16.63
C PHE A 281 -28.60 -0.64 -16.47
N LEU A 282 -28.26 -1.04 -15.24
CA LEU A 282 -27.18 -2.00 -14.95
C LEU A 282 -27.46 -3.37 -15.55
N LEU A 283 -28.70 -3.85 -15.42
CA LEU A 283 -29.13 -5.13 -16.00
C LEU A 283 -29.07 -5.10 -17.52
N ALA A 284 -29.52 -4.01 -18.15
CA ALA A 284 -29.43 -3.87 -19.61
C ALA A 284 -27.99 -3.89 -20.12
N GLN A 285 -27.06 -3.19 -19.45
CA GLN A 285 -25.65 -3.22 -19.79
C GLN A 285 -25.03 -4.61 -19.61
N GLY A 286 -25.31 -5.26 -18.48
CA GLY A 286 -24.82 -6.61 -18.18
C GLY A 286 -25.35 -7.67 -19.14
N GLN A 287 -26.64 -7.65 -19.47
CA GLN A 287 -27.25 -8.58 -20.43
C GLN A 287 -26.67 -8.39 -21.84
N SER A 288 -26.54 -7.14 -22.31
CA SER A 288 -25.94 -6.87 -23.61
C SER A 288 -24.54 -7.42 -23.75
N LEU A 289 -23.69 -7.31 -22.71
CA LEU A 289 -22.35 -7.88 -22.72
C LEU A 289 -22.37 -9.42 -22.63
N ALA A 290 -23.27 -10.00 -21.82
CA ALA A 290 -23.41 -11.45 -21.69
C ALA A 290 -23.86 -12.10 -23.00
N GLU A 291 -24.79 -11.48 -23.75
CA GLU A 291 -25.22 -11.92 -25.08
C GLU A 291 -24.09 -11.92 -26.11
N GLN A 292 -23.06 -11.09 -25.88
CA GLN A 292 -21.84 -11.02 -26.69
C GLN A 292 -20.72 -11.93 -26.16
N GLY A 293 -21.00 -12.80 -25.17
CA GLY A 293 -20.02 -13.73 -24.58
C GLY A 293 -19.07 -13.06 -23.56
N GLY A 294 -19.35 -11.84 -23.14
CA GLY A 294 -18.58 -11.10 -22.14
C GLY A 294 -19.20 -11.11 -20.74
N ALA A 295 -18.63 -10.30 -19.87
CA ALA A 295 -19.15 -10.07 -18.50
C ALA A 295 -18.96 -8.61 -18.08
N LEU A 296 -19.83 -8.11 -17.19
CA LEU A 296 -19.71 -6.79 -16.59
C LEU A 296 -19.50 -6.90 -15.08
N ILE A 297 -18.40 -6.34 -14.60
CA ILE A 297 -18.14 -6.10 -13.18
C ILE A 297 -18.18 -4.58 -12.95
N SER A 298 -18.94 -4.12 -11.96
CA SER A 298 -19.04 -2.68 -11.65
C SER A 298 -18.89 -2.39 -10.17
N GLY A 299 -18.15 -1.32 -9.85
CA GLY A 299 -18.24 -0.66 -8.56
C GLY A 299 -19.53 0.13 -8.46
N ILE A 300 -20.33 -0.13 -7.42
CA ILE A 300 -21.64 0.49 -7.21
C ILE A 300 -21.96 0.57 -5.72
N PRO A 301 -22.48 1.69 -5.20
CA PRO A 301 -23.03 1.73 -3.85
C PRO A 301 -24.27 0.84 -3.73
N THR A 302 -24.36 0.09 -2.63
CA THR A 302 -25.54 -0.73 -2.31
C THR A 302 -26.10 -0.34 -0.96
N ARG A 303 -27.38 -0.69 -0.72
CA ARG A 303 -28.03 -0.51 0.57
C ARG A 303 -28.83 -1.76 0.94
N GLU A 304 -28.80 -2.08 2.23
CA GLU A 304 -29.54 -3.21 2.79
C GLU A 304 -30.35 -2.75 3.99
N GLN A 305 -31.60 -3.18 4.05
CA GLN A 305 -32.45 -2.98 5.22
C GLN A 305 -32.21 -4.12 6.22
N ARG A 306 -31.67 -3.80 7.39
CA ARG A 306 -31.49 -4.75 8.50
C ARG A 306 -32.31 -4.29 9.71
N GLY A 307 -33.47 -4.87 9.87
CA GLY A 307 -34.50 -4.41 10.85
C GLY A 307 -34.96 -2.99 10.54
N LEU A 308 -34.79 -2.05 11.49
CA LEU A 308 -35.14 -0.64 11.34
C LEU A 308 -34.02 0.24 10.79
N GLN A 309 -32.82 -0.32 10.52
CA GLN A 309 -31.68 0.45 10.07
C GLN A 309 -31.33 0.11 8.62
N THR A 310 -31.04 1.14 7.83
CA THR A 310 -30.47 0.99 6.49
C THR A 310 -28.95 1.03 6.58
N HIS A 311 -28.30 0.00 6.09
CA HIS A 311 -26.86 -0.09 5.98
C HIS A 311 -26.43 0.22 4.54
N TYR A 312 -25.39 1.01 4.40
CA TYR A 312 -24.84 1.43 3.11
C TYR A 312 -23.48 0.78 2.91
N PHE A 313 -23.23 0.26 1.70
CA PHE A 313 -21.97 -0.42 1.38
C PHE A 313 -21.35 0.16 0.11
N ASN A 314 -20.04 0.26 0.10
CA ASN A 314 -19.25 0.42 -1.11
C ASN A 314 -19.03 -0.99 -1.68
N SER A 315 -19.47 -1.27 -2.91
CA SER A 315 -19.63 -2.64 -3.39
C SER A 315 -19.06 -2.83 -4.80
N ILE A 316 -18.78 -4.09 -5.13
CA ILE A 316 -18.55 -4.58 -6.49
C ILE A 316 -19.59 -5.63 -6.79
N ALA A 317 -20.27 -5.51 -7.92
CA ALA A 317 -21.25 -6.46 -8.40
C ALA A 317 -20.90 -7.00 -9.79
N VAL A 318 -21.16 -8.28 -10.03
CA VAL A 318 -21.20 -8.87 -11.37
C VAL A 318 -22.62 -8.69 -11.91
N LEU A 319 -22.77 -8.05 -13.05
CA LEU A 319 -24.07 -7.60 -13.60
C LEU A 319 -24.49 -8.40 -14.84
N GLY A 320 -23.62 -9.29 -15.35
CA GLY A 320 -23.90 -10.17 -16.48
C GLY A 320 -22.66 -11.00 -16.82
N GLY A 321 -22.87 -12.21 -17.38
CA GLY A 321 -21.79 -13.14 -17.68
C GLY A 321 -21.14 -13.78 -16.46
N GLY A 322 -21.85 -13.80 -15.32
CA GLY A 322 -21.39 -14.33 -14.04
C GLY A 322 -22.28 -13.94 -12.88
N GLU A 323 -21.77 -14.08 -11.66
CA GLU A 323 -22.52 -13.75 -10.43
C GLU A 323 -21.58 -13.32 -9.29
N GLY A 324 -22.11 -12.58 -8.35
CA GLY A 324 -21.45 -12.22 -7.11
C GLY A 324 -21.61 -10.76 -6.74
N LEU A 325 -21.56 -10.51 -5.44
CA LEU A 325 -21.60 -9.20 -4.81
C LEU A 325 -20.58 -9.18 -3.69
N TYR A 326 -19.73 -8.17 -3.67
CA TYR A 326 -18.71 -7.96 -2.66
C TYR A 326 -18.85 -6.58 -2.05
N HIS A 327 -18.85 -6.50 -0.73
CA HIS A 327 -18.85 -5.26 0.03
C HIS A 327 -17.47 -4.98 0.60
N LYS A 328 -17.00 -3.76 0.48
CA LYS A 328 -15.73 -3.30 1.00
C LYS A 328 -15.57 -3.61 2.49
N GLN A 329 -14.49 -4.30 2.85
CA GLN A 329 -14.21 -4.71 4.24
C GLN A 329 -13.34 -3.68 4.97
N LYS A 330 -12.32 -3.12 4.26
CA LYS A 330 -11.36 -2.16 4.81
C LYS A 330 -11.73 -0.75 4.39
N LEU A 331 -12.53 -0.10 5.21
CA LEU A 331 -12.95 1.29 4.96
C LEU A 331 -11.84 2.29 5.25
N VAL A 332 -11.82 3.38 4.49
CA VAL A 332 -10.88 4.49 4.69
C VAL A 332 -11.31 5.31 5.90
N PRO A 333 -10.45 5.43 6.95
CA PRO A 333 -10.76 6.30 8.09
C PRO A 333 -10.98 7.74 7.65
N PHE A 334 -12.00 8.38 8.22
CA PHE A 334 -12.45 9.75 7.95
C PHE A 334 -13.04 10.00 6.54
N GLY A 335 -12.80 9.12 5.57
CA GLY A 335 -13.40 9.20 4.25
C GLY A 335 -14.70 8.40 4.14
N GLU A 336 -14.70 7.15 4.58
CA GLU A 336 -15.82 6.22 4.46
C GLU A 336 -16.49 5.92 5.81
N PHE A 337 -15.78 6.11 6.91
CA PHE A 337 -16.34 6.10 8.26
C PHE A 337 -15.57 7.07 9.15
N VAL A 338 -16.23 7.59 10.20
CA VAL A 338 -15.60 8.49 11.16
C VAL A 338 -15.28 7.71 12.44
N PRO A 339 -13.98 7.47 12.75
CA PRO A 339 -13.61 6.93 14.05
C PRO A 339 -14.12 7.85 15.17
N LEU A 340 -14.63 7.28 16.28
CA LEU A 340 -15.19 8.05 17.39
C LEU A 340 -16.26 9.07 16.93
N GLN A 341 -17.13 8.67 16.00
CA GLN A 341 -18.11 9.55 15.37
C GLN A 341 -18.96 10.36 16.37
N SER A 342 -19.26 9.78 17.54
CA SER A 342 -20.01 10.48 18.61
C SER A 342 -19.33 11.74 19.15
N VAL A 343 -18.02 11.88 18.93
CA VAL A 343 -17.21 13.01 19.39
C VAL A 343 -16.78 13.91 18.22
N LEU A 344 -16.49 13.31 17.08
CA LEU A 344 -15.84 14.01 15.95
C LEU A 344 -16.82 14.54 14.91
N ARG A 345 -18.03 13.94 14.74
CA ARG A 345 -19.03 14.47 13.81
C ARG A 345 -19.46 15.88 14.20
N GLY A 346 -19.64 16.72 13.18
CA GLY A 346 -20.01 18.12 13.36
C GLY A 346 -18.87 19.07 13.73
N LEU A 347 -17.64 18.56 13.99
CA LEU A 347 -16.50 19.43 14.31
C LEU A 347 -15.94 20.13 13.07
N ILE A 348 -15.87 19.44 11.96
CA ILE A 348 -15.44 20.00 10.66
C ILE A 348 -16.21 19.33 9.51
N PRO A 349 -16.46 20.04 8.39
CA PRO A 349 -17.20 19.50 7.25
C PRO A 349 -16.64 18.19 6.68
N PHE A 350 -15.32 17.98 6.76
CA PHE A 350 -14.67 16.77 6.31
C PHE A 350 -15.17 15.50 7.03
N PHE A 351 -15.61 15.61 8.29
CA PHE A 351 -16.18 14.48 9.03
C PHE A 351 -17.66 14.20 8.72
N ASP A 352 -18.31 15.09 7.97
CA ASP A 352 -19.74 14.99 7.63
C ASP A 352 -19.97 14.73 6.14
N LEU A 353 -18.97 14.19 5.42
CA LEU A 353 -19.11 13.82 4.02
C LEU A 353 -20.24 12.80 3.84
N PRO A 354 -21.04 12.89 2.75
CA PRO A 354 -22.16 11.96 2.51
C PRO A 354 -21.73 10.48 2.52
N MET A 355 -20.49 10.19 2.16
CA MET A 355 -19.90 8.84 2.10
C MET A 355 -19.30 8.37 3.43
N SER A 356 -19.26 9.19 4.48
CA SER A 356 -18.65 8.86 5.77
C SER A 356 -19.51 7.98 6.68
N SER A 357 -20.42 7.16 6.10
CA SER A 357 -21.35 6.28 6.84
C SER A 357 -21.45 4.89 6.25
N PHE A 358 -20.45 4.45 5.48
CA PHE A 358 -20.46 3.09 4.98
C PHE A 358 -20.29 2.06 6.11
N THR A 359 -20.93 0.92 5.91
CA THR A 359 -20.81 -0.26 6.77
C THR A 359 -19.76 -1.19 6.17
N PRO A 360 -18.80 -1.71 6.95
CA PRO A 360 -17.85 -2.70 6.44
C PRO A 360 -18.57 -4.00 6.07
N GLY A 361 -18.13 -4.61 4.96
CA GLY A 361 -18.56 -5.94 4.53
C GLY A 361 -18.08 -7.03 5.48
N SER A 362 -18.73 -8.19 5.46
CA SER A 362 -18.31 -9.37 6.20
C SER A 362 -16.91 -9.84 5.74
N PRO A 363 -16.04 -10.33 6.63
CA PRO A 363 -14.78 -10.96 6.23
C PRO A 363 -14.99 -12.29 5.48
N GLU A 364 -16.14 -12.95 5.62
CA GLU A 364 -16.45 -14.27 5.06
C GLU A 364 -17.10 -14.22 3.66
N GLN A 365 -16.96 -13.10 2.95
CA GLN A 365 -17.51 -12.96 1.60
C GLN A 365 -16.76 -13.81 0.59
N LEU A 366 -17.50 -14.41 -0.34
CA LEU A 366 -16.93 -15.15 -1.46
C LEU A 366 -16.27 -14.22 -2.49
N ASN A 367 -15.38 -14.77 -3.29
CA ASN A 367 -14.90 -14.15 -4.50
C ASN A 367 -16.01 -14.10 -5.56
N LEU A 368 -15.83 -13.28 -6.59
CA LEU A 368 -16.78 -13.13 -7.69
C LEU A 368 -16.56 -14.22 -8.75
N LEU A 369 -17.62 -14.57 -9.47
CA LEU A 369 -17.55 -15.40 -10.68
C LEU A 369 -17.83 -14.54 -11.91
N ALA A 370 -16.93 -14.53 -12.88
CA ALA A 370 -17.13 -13.83 -14.15
C ALA A 370 -16.45 -14.61 -15.29
N MET A 371 -17.11 -14.79 -16.42
CA MET A 371 -16.60 -15.55 -17.59
C MET A 371 -15.95 -16.89 -17.20
N TYR A 372 -16.57 -17.63 -16.27
CA TYR A 372 -16.10 -18.94 -15.75
C TYR A 372 -14.81 -18.88 -14.91
N MET A 373 -14.39 -17.68 -14.48
CA MET A 373 -13.21 -17.47 -13.63
C MET A 373 -13.64 -16.99 -12.25
N VAL A 374 -12.84 -17.36 -11.25
CA VAL A 374 -12.92 -16.79 -9.90
C VAL A 374 -12.08 -15.52 -9.84
N VAL A 375 -12.69 -14.40 -9.50
CA VAL A 375 -12.10 -13.07 -9.48
C VAL A 375 -12.03 -12.56 -8.05
N SER A 376 -10.84 -12.21 -7.57
CA SER A 376 -10.66 -11.57 -6.25
C SER A 376 -10.90 -10.07 -6.35
N PRO A 377 -11.97 -9.55 -5.73
CA PRO A 377 -12.28 -8.12 -5.75
C PRO A 377 -11.59 -7.37 -4.61
N PHE A 378 -11.10 -6.15 -4.94
CA PHE A 378 -10.58 -5.18 -3.97
C PHE A 378 -11.08 -3.78 -4.34
N ILE A 379 -11.55 -3.03 -3.36
CA ILE A 379 -12.02 -1.67 -3.56
C ILE A 379 -10.99 -0.70 -2.98
N CYS A 380 -10.30 0.03 -3.87
CA CYS A 380 -9.44 1.15 -3.53
C CYS A 380 -8.39 0.79 -2.45
N TYR A 381 -8.55 1.30 -1.25
CA TYR A 381 -7.65 1.13 -0.11
C TYR A 381 -7.40 -0.34 0.30
N GLU A 382 -8.28 -1.28 -0.08
CA GLU A 382 -8.12 -2.69 0.30
C GLU A 382 -6.88 -3.34 -0.30
N ILE A 383 -6.48 -2.94 -1.51
CA ILE A 383 -5.31 -3.50 -2.21
C ILE A 383 -3.99 -3.23 -1.46
N VAL A 384 -3.97 -2.28 -0.52
CA VAL A 384 -2.76 -1.97 0.25
C VAL A 384 -2.52 -2.93 1.42
N TYR A 385 -3.52 -3.76 1.79
CA TYR A 385 -3.42 -4.74 2.87
C TYR A 385 -2.91 -6.09 2.36
N PRO A 386 -1.63 -6.42 2.58
CA PRO A 386 -1.01 -7.58 1.94
C PRO A 386 -1.65 -8.91 2.34
N GLU A 387 -2.02 -9.08 3.62
CA GLU A 387 -2.64 -10.32 4.11
C GLU A 387 -4.05 -10.52 3.57
N LEU A 388 -4.85 -9.45 3.45
CA LEU A 388 -6.17 -9.52 2.84
C LEU A 388 -6.09 -9.98 1.39
N VAL A 389 -5.11 -9.45 0.64
CA VAL A 389 -4.93 -9.82 -0.76
C VAL A 389 -4.43 -11.25 -0.89
N ALA A 390 -3.44 -11.64 -0.10
CA ALA A 390 -2.90 -13.00 -0.11
C ALA A 390 -3.95 -14.06 0.24
N ASP A 391 -4.79 -13.78 1.24
CA ASP A 391 -5.87 -14.68 1.65
C ASP A 391 -6.92 -14.86 0.54
N ARG A 392 -7.45 -13.76 0.01
CA ARG A 392 -8.47 -13.82 -1.03
C ARG A 392 -7.96 -14.35 -2.37
N ALA A 393 -6.67 -14.19 -2.68
CA ALA A 393 -6.06 -14.69 -3.91
C ALA A 393 -5.95 -16.22 -3.93
N GLN A 394 -6.03 -16.92 -2.79
CA GLN A 394 -5.87 -18.39 -2.74
C GLN A 394 -6.83 -19.11 -3.68
N ASP A 395 -8.09 -18.71 -3.68
CA ASP A 395 -9.15 -19.35 -4.47
C ASP A 395 -9.54 -18.49 -5.69
N SER A 396 -8.60 -17.77 -6.30
CA SER A 396 -8.90 -16.92 -7.47
C SER A 396 -7.93 -17.09 -8.62
N ASN A 397 -8.38 -16.69 -9.80
CA ASN A 397 -7.60 -16.73 -11.03
C ASN A 397 -6.96 -15.38 -11.40
N VAL A 398 -7.52 -14.28 -10.89
CA VAL A 398 -7.11 -12.91 -11.21
C VAL A 398 -7.49 -11.96 -10.08
N LEU A 399 -6.68 -10.93 -9.85
CA LEU A 399 -6.99 -9.84 -8.95
C LEU A 399 -7.65 -8.70 -9.74
N ILE A 400 -8.72 -8.15 -9.20
CA ILE A 400 -9.23 -6.86 -9.68
C ILE A 400 -9.17 -5.83 -8.57
N THR A 401 -8.76 -4.61 -8.90
CA THR A 401 -8.92 -3.47 -8.00
C THR A 401 -9.59 -2.33 -8.71
N ILE A 402 -10.70 -1.89 -8.14
CA ILE A 402 -11.40 -0.71 -8.61
C ILE A 402 -11.10 0.45 -7.68
N SER A 403 -10.87 1.64 -8.23
CA SER A 403 -10.47 2.79 -7.42
C SER A 403 -11.00 4.11 -7.95
N ASN A 404 -11.13 5.07 -7.05
CA ASN A 404 -11.37 6.47 -7.41
C ASN A 404 -10.26 7.34 -6.83
N ASP A 405 -9.12 7.39 -7.52
CA ASP A 405 -7.96 8.17 -7.08
C ASP A 405 -8.14 9.70 -7.29
N ALA A 406 -9.31 10.15 -7.78
CA ALA A 406 -9.65 11.56 -7.93
C ALA A 406 -9.44 12.38 -6.65
N TRP A 407 -9.63 11.74 -5.49
CA TRP A 407 -9.38 12.31 -4.17
C TRP A 407 -7.97 12.86 -3.95
N PHE A 408 -7.00 12.40 -4.73
CA PHE A 408 -5.59 12.73 -4.54
C PHE A 408 -5.03 13.62 -5.65
N GLY A 409 -5.84 13.96 -6.66
CA GLY A 409 -5.46 14.81 -7.77
C GLY A 409 -4.17 14.34 -8.46
N THR A 410 -3.29 15.28 -8.80
CA THR A 410 -2.00 15.01 -9.47
C THR A 410 -0.85 14.72 -8.50
N SER A 411 -1.15 14.43 -7.23
CA SER A 411 -0.15 14.18 -6.19
C SER A 411 0.55 12.82 -6.35
N ALA A 412 1.49 12.52 -5.44
CA ALA A 412 2.15 11.21 -5.39
C ALA A 412 1.22 10.06 -4.93
N GLY A 413 0.06 10.37 -4.33
CA GLY A 413 -0.87 9.37 -3.78
C GLY A 413 -1.26 8.27 -4.75
N PRO A 414 -1.82 8.57 -5.94
CA PRO A 414 -2.19 7.56 -6.94
C PRO A 414 -1.03 6.69 -7.39
N HIS A 415 0.16 7.26 -7.55
CA HIS A 415 1.36 6.54 -7.96
C HIS A 415 1.86 5.56 -6.89
N GLN A 416 1.88 6.00 -5.62
CA GLN A 416 2.24 5.15 -4.48
C GLN A 416 1.22 4.02 -4.31
N HIS A 417 -0.08 4.33 -4.43
CA HIS A 417 -1.16 3.34 -4.39
C HIS A 417 -1.00 2.29 -5.49
N PHE A 418 -0.69 2.72 -6.72
CA PHE A 418 -0.45 1.81 -7.83
C PHE A 418 0.81 0.96 -7.62
N GLN A 419 1.91 1.53 -7.10
CA GLN A 419 3.11 0.79 -6.76
C GLN A 419 2.83 -0.34 -5.76
N MET A 420 2.00 -0.08 -4.74
CA MET A 420 1.56 -1.11 -3.79
C MET A 420 0.71 -2.19 -4.45
N ALA A 421 -0.22 -1.78 -5.33
CA ALA A 421 -1.06 -2.71 -6.07
C ALA A 421 -0.25 -3.64 -7.00
N ARG A 422 0.78 -3.11 -7.69
CA ARG A 422 1.71 -3.90 -8.51
C ARG A 422 2.38 -5.01 -7.69
N LEU A 423 2.81 -4.71 -6.45
CA LEU A 423 3.44 -5.71 -5.61
C LEU A 423 2.48 -6.84 -5.22
N ARG A 424 1.17 -6.59 -5.12
CA ARG A 424 0.18 -7.66 -4.88
C ARG A 424 0.17 -8.70 -5.99
N ALA A 425 0.32 -8.26 -7.24
CA ALA A 425 0.43 -9.20 -8.37
C ALA A 425 1.65 -10.14 -8.19
N VAL A 426 2.81 -9.60 -7.83
CA VAL A 426 4.04 -10.40 -7.61
C VAL A 426 3.89 -11.34 -6.42
N GLU A 427 3.36 -10.85 -5.30
CA GLU A 427 3.15 -11.66 -4.08
C GLU A 427 2.26 -12.86 -4.29
N THR A 428 1.27 -12.74 -5.18
CA THR A 428 0.26 -13.78 -5.41
C THR A 428 0.46 -14.55 -6.70
N GLY A 429 1.37 -14.11 -7.58
CA GLY A 429 1.53 -14.71 -8.90
C GLY A 429 0.26 -14.59 -9.75
N ARG A 430 -0.51 -13.51 -9.60
CA ARG A 430 -1.77 -13.26 -10.31
C ARG A 430 -1.66 -12.00 -11.14
N TRP A 431 -2.33 -11.99 -12.29
CA TRP A 431 -2.58 -10.75 -13.01
C TRP A 431 -3.42 -9.81 -12.15
N LEU A 432 -3.16 -8.51 -12.27
CA LEU A 432 -3.95 -7.46 -11.63
C LEU A 432 -4.57 -6.56 -12.69
N LEU A 433 -5.90 -6.47 -12.65
CA LEU A 433 -6.70 -5.58 -13.50
C LEU A 433 -7.15 -4.40 -12.63
N ARG A 434 -6.58 -3.22 -12.91
CA ARG A 434 -6.88 -2.00 -12.15
C ARG A 434 -7.72 -1.05 -12.98
N SER A 435 -8.98 -0.85 -12.57
CA SER A 435 -9.91 0.10 -13.18
C SER A 435 -10.08 1.33 -12.29
N THR A 436 -9.88 2.52 -12.83
CA THR A 436 -10.02 3.78 -12.09
C THR A 436 -10.89 4.78 -12.83
N ASN A 437 -11.52 5.71 -12.10
CA ASN A 437 -12.30 6.77 -12.72
C ASN A 437 -11.44 7.76 -13.56
N ASN A 438 -10.30 8.21 -12.99
CA ASN A 438 -9.37 9.15 -13.63
C ASN A 438 -7.92 9.01 -13.13
N GLY A 439 -7.66 7.97 -12.31
CA GLY A 439 -6.34 7.65 -11.80
C GLY A 439 -5.52 6.84 -12.80
N ILE A 440 -4.77 5.85 -12.29
CA ILE A 440 -3.94 4.96 -13.11
C ILE A 440 -4.73 3.69 -13.40
N THR A 441 -5.36 3.60 -14.57
CA THR A 441 -5.99 2.39 -15.10
C THR A 441 -4.93 1.56 -15.81
N ALA A 442 -4.76 0.28 -15.40
CA ALA A 442 -3.65 -0.53 -15.88
C ALA A 442 -3.93 -2.04 -15.81
N ILE A 443 -3.21 -2.79 -16.64
CA ILE A 443 -3.09 -4.24 -16.62
C ILE A 443 -1.66 -4.57 -16.19
N VAL A 444 -1.52 -5.38 -15.15
CA VAL A 444 -0.23 -5.76 -14.56
C VAL A 444 -0.09 -7.28 -14.58
N ASP A 445 1.06 -7.77 -15.01
CA ASP A 445 1.35 -9.20 -15.06
C ASP A 445 1.75 -9.77 -13.68
N PRO A 446 1.87 -11.11 -13.54
CA PRO A 446 2.27 -11.74 -12.27
C PRO A 446 3.66 -11.38 -11.76
N HIS A 447 4.52 -10.78 -12.58
CA HIS A 447 5.84 -10.28 -12.18
C HIS A 447 5.83 -8.79 -11.80
N GLY A 448 4.65 -8.16 -11.83
CA GLY A 448 4.48 -6.74 -11.48
C GLY A 448 4.82 -5.77 -12.60
N ALA A 449 5.08 -6.27 -13.83
CA ALA A 449 5.29 -5.40 -14.97
C ALA A 449 3.96 -4.84 -15.49
N VAL A 450 3.98 -3.57 -15.86
CA VAL A 450 2.81 -2.88 -16.43
C VAL A 450 2.74 -3.20 -17.91
N VAL A 451 1.76 -4.03 -18.29
CA VAL A 451 1.57 -4.48 -19.69
C VAL A 451 0.87 -3.41 -20.51
N ALA A 452 -0.13 -2.76 -19.92
CA ALA A 452 -0.88 -1.68 -20.56
C ALA A 452 -1.39 -0.69 -19.51
N GLN A 453 -1.49 0.58 -19.88
CA GLN A 453 -1.92 1.66 -18.98
C GLN A 453 -2.53 2.81 -19.76
N LEU A 454 -3.59 3.44 -19.20
CA LEU A 454 -4.09 4.73 -19.68
C LEU A 454 -3.41 5.91 -18.98
N PRO A 455 -3.28 7.04 -19.67
CA PRO A 455 -2.93 8.30 -19.01
C PRO A 455 -3.99 8.69 -17.97
N GLN A 456 -3.56 9.31 -16.87
CA GLN A 456 -4.49 9.90 -15.90
C GLN A 456 -5.30 11.04 -16.56
N PHE A 457 -6.49 11.28 -16.04
CA PHE A 457 -7.37 12.39 -16.44
C PHE A 457 -7.80 12.37 -17.92
N THR A 458 -7.81 11.19 -18.55
CA THR A 458 -8.35 10.98 -19.89
C THR A 458 -9.63 10.16 -19.83
N ARG A 459 -10.57 10.37 -20.78
CA ARG A 459 -11.72 9.49 -20.99
C ARG A 459 -11.36 8.52 -22.11
N ASP A 460 -11.27 7.24 -21.82
CA ASP A 460 -10.90 6.21 -22.78
C ASP A 460 -11.23 4.81 -22.25
N VAL A 461 -11.02 3.77 -23.07
CA VAL A 461 -11.12 2.37 -22.70
C VAL A 461 -9.77 1.69 -22.89
N LEU A 462 -9.20 1.15 -21.81
CA LEU A 462 -8.02 0.31 -21.90
C LEU A 462 -8.42 -1.10 -22.35
N LEU A 463 -8.06 -1.46 -23.56
CA LEU A 463 -8.21 -2.83 -24.07
C LEU A 463 -6.91 -3.61 -23.86
N GLY A 464 -7.03 -4.89 -23.50
CA GLY A 464 -5.88 -5.78 -23.36
C GLY A 464 -6.29 -7.22 -23.10
N GLU A 465 -5.30 -8.03 -22.77
CA GLU A 465 -5.47 -9.44 -22.44
C GLU A 465 -4.73 -9.76 -21.15
N PHE A 466 -5.21 -10.76 -20.43
CA PHE A 466 -4.55 -11.34 -19.27
C PHE A 466 -4.71 -12.86 -19.28
N VAL A 467 -3.89 -13.57 -18.55
CA VAL A 467 -3.99 -15.02 -18.42
C VAL A 467 -4.52 -15.36 -17.03
N PRO A 468 -5.67 -16.05 -16.91
CA PRO A 468 -6.12 -16.59 -15.65
C PRO A 468 -5.07 -17.54 -15.07
N MET A 469 -4.70 -17.37 -13.80
CA MET A 469 -3.65 -18.14 -13.14
C MET A 469 -4.21 -19.10 -12.10
N THR A 470 -3.48 -20.20 -11.85
CA THR A 470 -3.74 -21.14 -10.75
C THR A 470 -2.46 -21.44 -9.98
N GLY A 471 -2.56 -22.20 -8.89
CA GLY A 471 -1.42 -22.47 -8.01
C GLY A 471 -1.28 -21.44 -6.90
N HIS A 472 -0.28 -21.59 -6.03
CA HIS A 472 -0.11 -20.78 -4.84
C HIS A 472 1.35 -20.44 -4.61
N THR A 473 1.62 -19.17 -4.35
CA THR A 473 2.93 -18.76 -3.84
C THR A 473 3.10 -19.21 -2.37
N PRO A 474 4.33 -19.36 -1.88
CA PRO A 474 4.58 -19.57 -0.46
C PRO A 474 3.94 -18.49 0.42
N TYR A 475 3.96 -17.24 -0.02
CA TYR A 475 3.35 -16.13 0.71
C TYR A 475 1.82 -16.26 0.81
N MET A 476 1.12 -16.68 -0.22
CA MET A 476 -0.32 -16.93 -0.16
C MET A 476 -0.67 -17.98 0.91
N ARG A 477 0.16 -19.03 1.05
CA ARG A 477 -0.09 -20.11 2.01
C ARG A 477 0.25 -19.75 3.45
N LEU A 478 1.31 -18.98 3.67
CA LEU A 478 1.91 -18.75 4.99
C LEU A 478 1.69 -17.34 5.52
N GLY A 479 1.29 -16.40 4.64
CA GLY A 479 1.21 -14.98 4.97
C GLY A 479 2.55 -14.40 5.40
N GLY A 480 2.51 -13.32 6.16
CA GLY A 480 3.68 -12.68 6.75
C GLY A 480 4.27 -13.41 7.96
N THR A 481 3.57 -14.41 8.51
CA THR A 481 3.92 -15.05 9.79
C THR A 481 5.35 -15.56 9.89
N PRO A 482 5.93 -16.25 8.85
CA PRO A 482 7.31 -16.72 8.93
C PRO A 482 8.32 -15.56 9.04
N VAL A 483 8.08 -14.46 8.31
CA VAL A 483 8.95 -13.29 8.34
C VAL A 483 8.82 -12.54 9.67
N TRP A 484 7.61 -12.45 10.22
CA TRP A 484 7.40 -11.87 11.56
C TRP A 484 8.09 -12.68 12.65
N GLY A 485 8.04 -14.02 12.56
CA GLY A 485 8.80 -14.92 13.42
C GLY A 485 10.31 -14.73 13.30
N LEU A 486 10.82 -14.61 12.07
CA LEU A 486 12.23 -14.28 11.81
C LEU A 486 12.62 -12.92 12.41
N ALA A 487 11.81 -11.90 12.20
CA ALA A 487 12.03 -10.55 12.75
C ALA A 487 12.11 -10.57 14.28
N LEU A 488 11.21 -11.31 14.92
CA LEU A 488 11.23 -11.52 16.38
C LEU A 488 12.51 -12.27 16.82
N ALA A 489 12.90 -13.32 16.11
CA ALA A 489 14.13 -14.08 16.40
C ALA A 489 15.38 -13.21 16.29
N LEU A 490 15.45 -12.32 15.29
CA LEU A 490 16.54 -11.34 15.16
C LEU A 490 16.58 -10.38 16.37
N CYS A 491 15.43 -9.89 16.83
CA CYS A 491 15.35 -9.07 18.04
C CYS A 491 15.83 -9.83 19.28
N LEU A 492 15.36 -11.05 19.49
CA LEU A 492 15.74 -11.88 20.63
C LEU A 492 17.23 -12.23 20.61
N SER A 493 17.81 -12.57 19.45
CA SER A 493 19.24 -12.87 19.30
C SER A 493 20.12 -11.70 19.76
N ALA A 494 19.73 -10.47 19.47
CA ALA A 494 20.44 -9.28 19.89
C ALA A 494 20.35 -9.06 21.42
N LEU A 495 19.18 -9.36 22.02
CA LEU A 495 18.99 -9.27 23.46
C LEU A 495 19.82 -10.31 24.22
N VAL A 496 19.89 -11.56 23.74
CA VAL A 496 20.73 -12.63 24.32
C VAL A 496 22.22 -12.23 24.25
N ARG A 497 22.70 -11.76 23.12
CA ARG A 497 24.09 -11.28 22.98
C ARG A 497 24.40 -10.17 23.97
N ARG A 498 23.48 -9.22 24.17
CA ARG A 498 23.64 -8.16 25.16
C ARG A 498 23.75 -8.70 26.58
N ALA A 499 22.89 -9.65 26.97
CA ALA A 499 22.93 -10.28 28.30
C ALA A 499 24.27 -11.01 28.53
N ALA A 500 24.73 -11.81 27.55
CA ALA A 500 26.00 -12.53 27.62
C ALA A 500 27.22 -11.59 27.73
N THR A 501 27.18 -10.42 27.02
CA THR A 501 28.28 -9.45 27.12
C THR A 501 28.33 -8.76 28.48
N ARG A 502 27.17 -8.50 29.11
CA ARG A 502 27.10 -7.94 30.47
C ARG A 502 27.65 -8.91 31.51
N ALA A 503 27.20 -10.18 31.47
CA ALA A 503 27.66 -11.19 32.39
C ALA A 503 29.18 -11.41 32.37
N ARG A 504 29.83 -11.20 31.22
CA ARG A 504 31.31 -11.29 31.08
C ARG A 504 32.09 -10.09 31.64
N VAL A 505 31.44 -8.97 31.86
CA VAL A 505 32.06 -7.76 32.44
C VAL A 505 31.92 -7.73 33.96
N ASP A 506 30.90 -8.39 34.46
CA ASP A 506 30.59 -8.47 35.89
C ASP A 506 31.40 -9.60 36.59
N HIS A 507 32.15 -10.40 35.82
CA HIS A 507 33.15 -11.40 36.26
C HIS A 507 34.55 -10.96 35.84
#